data_ff6d55bb17ca6451c8e4ef169a1bac9e
#
_entry.id   ff6d55bb17ca6451c8e4ef169a1bac9e
#
_cell.length_a   1.000
_cell.length_b   1.000
_cell.length_c   1.000
_cell.angle_alpha   90.00
_cell.angle_beta   90.00
_cell.angle_gamma   90.00
#
_symmetry.space_group_name_H-M   'P 1'
#
loop_
_entity.id
_entity.type
_entity.pdbx_description
1 polymer ?
#
loop_
_entity_poly.entity_id
_entity_poly.type
_entity_poly.pdbx_seq_one_letter_code
_entity_poly.pdbx_strand_id
1 'polypeptide(L)'
;MIATAKIVGYDGEVLIVKPLATIEQELLQKQVDEIEIRLTDGREISANQRRKVFALVRDISSWCGEEPEYIRKFTTFEYCITKGVETFSLSDCDMSTAREYISYLIDFCFRHGVPTRDTLLNRTDDISVYLYSCLAHRRCAVCNKQADVHHIQTVGMGRDRTKINHSGMEAIALCREHHREAHTRGQAFFDKYHIYGIKLDDNLCKILNLRKDR
;
A
#
# COMPACT_ATOMS: atom_id res chain seq x y z
N MET A 1 -15.22 -18.41 1.68
CA MET A 1 -16.22 -17.90 2.66
C MET A 1 -15.50 -16.96 3.61
N ILE A 2 -16.09 -15.84 3.93
CA ILE A 2 -15.61 -14.93 4.98
C ILE A 2 -16.55 -15.09 6.17
N ALA A 3 -16.01 -15.33 7.36
CA ALA A 3 -16.78 -15.42 8.59
C ALA A 3 -16.33 -14.34 9.57
N THR A 4 -17.29 -13.67 10.19
CA THR A 4 -17.00 -12.70 11.27
C THR A 4 -16.90 -13.42 12.60
N ALA A 5 -15.90 -13.06 13.40
CA ALA A 5 -15.67 -13.63 14.73
C ALA A 5 -15.35 -12.55 15.76
N LYS A 6 -15.60 -12.83 17.03
CA LYS A 6 -15.13 -11.99 18.15
C LYS A 6 -13.86 -12.57 18.74
N ILE A 7 -12.90 -11.72 19.07
CA ILE A 7 -11.75 -12.11 19.88
C ILE A 7 -12.25 -12.30 21.31
N VAL A 8 -12.03 -13.49 21.87
CA VAL A 8 -12.43 -13.86 23.22
C VAL A 8 -11.23 -14.08 24.15
N GLY A 9 -10.02 -14.20 23.59
CA GLY A 9 -8.79 -14.31 24.38
C GLY A 9 -7.54 -14.17 23.52
N TYR A 10 -6.45 -13.75 24.17
CA TYR A 10 -5.09 -13.73 23.61
C TYR A 10 -4.10 -13.80 24.78
N ASP A 11 -3.14 -14.71 24.70
CA ASP A 11 -2.14 -14.93 25.76
C ASP A 11 -0.70 -14.55 25.36
N GLY A 12 -0.52 -13.96 24.18
CA GLY A 12 0.77 -13.59 23.59
C GLY A 12 1.20 -14.53 22.45
N GLU A 13 0.68 -15.74 22.41
CA GLU A 13 1.00 -16.73 21.38
C GLU A 13 -0.27 -17.24 20.67
N VAL A 14 -1.37 -17.43 21.40
CA VAL A 14 -2.62 -18.00 20.88
C VAL A 14 -3.73 -16.96 20.87
N LEU A 15 -4.33 -16.77 19.69
CA LEU A 15 -5.53 -15.95 19.52
C LEU A 15 -6.77 -16.83 19.50
N ILE A 16 -7.68 -16.65 20.48
CA ILE A 16 -8.93 -17.38 20.56
C ILE A 16 -10.05 -16.49 20.00
N VAL A 17 -10.72 -16.97 18.96
CA VAL A 17 -11.85 -16.29 18.32
C VAL A 17 -13.12 -17.11 18.42
N LYS A 18 -14.25 -16.44 18.63
CA LYS A 18 -15.58 -17.03 18.58
C LYS A 18 -16.30 -16.58 17.31
N PRO A 19 -16.56 -17.47 16.36
CA PRO A 19 -17.36 -17.13 15.17
C PRO A 19 -18.75 -16.63 15.56
N LEU A 20 -19.27 -15.65 14.82
CA LEU A 20 -20.63 -15.14 14.99
C LEU A 20 -21.66 -15.99 14.24
N ALA A 21 -21.24 -16.80 13.29
CA ALA A 21 -22.06 -17.77 12.56
C ALA A 21 -21.49 -19.19 12.77
N THR A 22 -22.33 -20.21 12.56
CA THR A 22 -21.90 -21.61 12.63
C THR A 22 -21.07 -21.96 11.38
N ILE A 23 -19.77 -22.25 11.61
CA ILE A 23 -18.81 -22.58 10.54
C ILE A 23 -18.36 -24.06 10.61
N GLU A 24 -18.93 -24.86 11.53
CA GLU A 24 -18.49 -26.21 11.83
C GLU A 24 -18.55 -27.14 10.61
N GLN A 25 -19.65 -27.10 9.86
CA GLN A 25 -19.79 -27.94 8.66
C GLN A 25 -18.76 -27.61 7.59
N GLU A 26 -18.43 -26.34 7.42
CA GLU A 26 -17.45 -25.91 6.41
C GLU A 26 -16.00 -26.24 6.80
N LEU A 27 -15.66 -26.13 8.07
CA LEU A 27 -14.35 -26.54 8.58
C LEU A 27 -14.14 -28.05 8.37
N LEU A 28 -15.17 -28.86 8.68
CA LEU A 28 -15.10 -30.32 8.52
C LEU A 28 -15.07 -30.74 7.05
N GLN A 29 -15.86 -30.12 6.19
CA GLN A 29 -15.93 -30.48 4.76
C GLN A 29 -14.67 -30.09 3.98
N LYS A 30 -14.03 -28.97 4.33
CA LYS A 30 -12.87 -28.43 3.61
C LYS A 30 -11.54 -28.83 4.22
N GLN A 31 -11.53 -29.52 5.36
CA GLN A 31 -10.31 -29.87 6.09
C GLN A 31 -9.36 -28.67 6.26
N VAL A 32 -9.92 -27.53 6.68
CA VAL A 32 -9.18 -26.27 6.81
C VAL A 32 -8.34 -26.34 8.09
N ASP A 33 -7.04 -26.20 7.96
CA ASP A 33 -6.04 -26.16 9.03
C ASP A 33 -5.37 -24.78 9.16
N GLU A 34 -5.49 -23.93 8.15
CA GLU A 34 -5.01 -22.55 8.16
C GLU A 34 -6.13 -21.56 7.80
N ILE A 35 -6.14 -20.41 8.46
CA ILE A 35 -7.08 -19.32 8.20
C ILE A 35 -6.35 -17.99 8.13
N GLU A 36 -6.82 -17.10 7.25
CA GLU A 36 -6.42 -15.71 7.24
C GLU A 36 -7.35 -14.90 8.17
N ILE A 37 -6.77 -14.19 9.15
CA ILE A 37 -7.52 -13.33 10.05
C ILE A 37 -7.29 -11.88 9.67
N ARG A 38 -8.38 -11.18 9.32
CA ARG A 38 -8.39 -9.74 9.11
C ARG A 38 -8.99 -9.05 10.33
N LEU A 39 -8.20 -8.20 10.98
CA LEU A 39 -8.67 -7.41 12.12
C LEU A 39 -9.29 -6.10 11.61
N THR A 40 -10.56 -5.89 11.91
CA THR A 40 -11.25 -4.61 11.70
C THR A 40 -11.38 -3.89 13.04
N ASP A 41 -11.28 -2.57 13.04
CA ASP A 41 -11.47 -1.76 14.25
C ASP A 41 -12.93 -1.40 14.51
N GLY A 42 -13.86 -1.94 13.71
CA GLY A 42 -15.31 -1.75 13.81
C GLY A 42 -15.78 -0.34 13.40
N ARG A 43 -14.88 0.51 12.91
CA ARG A 43 -15.23 1.85 12.43
C ARG A 43 -15.57 1.82 10.94
N GLU A 44 -16.63 2.51 10.55
CA GLU A 44 -17.01 2.70 9.16
C GLU A 44 -16.06 3.67 8.44
N ILE A 45 -16.06 3.59 7.11
CA ILE A 45 -15.33 4.50 6.23
C ILE A 45 -15.55 5.96 6.60
N SER A 46 -14.47 6.70 6.81
CA SER A 46 -14.53 8.12 7.13
C SER A 46 -14.89 8.96 5.90
N ALA A 47 -15.45 10.15 6.15
CA ALA A 47 -15.72 11.13 5.09
C ALA A 47 -14.42 11.53 4.33
N ASN A 48 -13.27 11.51 5.01
CA ASN A 48 -11.98 11.79 4.38
C ASN A 48 -11.55 10.68 3.41
N GLN A 49 -11.65 9.42 3.82
CA GLN A 49 -11.35 8.27 2.96
C GLN A 49 -12.27 8.26 1.74
N ARG A 50 -13.57 8.51 1.92
CA ARG A 50 -14.53 8.63 0.84
C ARG A 50 -14.14 9.69 -0.16
N ARG A 51 -13.74 10.89 0.30
CA ARG A 51 -13.25 11.97 -0.59
C ARG A 51 -11.98 11.56 -1.36
N LYS A 52 -11.03 10.86 -0.72
CA LYS A 52 -9.81 10.36 -1.37
C LYS A 52 -10.15 9.37 -2.50
N VAL A 53 -11.03 8.40 -2.24
CA VAL A 53 -11.48 7.43 -3.26
C VAL A 53 -12.11 8.14 -4.46
N PHE A 54 -13.10 9.02 -4.21
CA PHE A 54 -13.77 9.73 -5.32
C PHE A 54 -12.84 10.69 -6.07
N ALA A 55 -11.81 11.22 -5.42
CA ALA A 55 -10.82 12.04 -6.10
C ALA A 55 -9.92 11.19 -7.02
N LEU A 56 -9.46 10.00 -6.58
CA LEU A 56 -8.70 9.07 -7.41
C LEU A 56 -9.53 8.55 -8.58
N VAL A 57 -10.78 8.13 -8.32
CA VAL A 57 -11.71 7.69 -9.37
C VAL A 57 -11.92 8.76 -10.43
N ARG A 58 -12.07 10.04 -10.05
CA ARG A 58 -12.20 11.14 -11.01
C ARG A 58 -10.94 11.38 -11.82
N ASP A 59 -9.76 11.24 -11.22
CA ASP A 59 -8.50 11.39 -11.97
C ASP A 59 -8.35 10.24 -12.98
N ILE A 60 -8.66 8.99 -12.61
CA ILE A 60 -8.65 7.84 -13.51
C ILE A 60 -9.69 8.03 -14.64
N SER A 61 -10.92 8.42 -14.30
CA SER A 61 -11.99 8.71 -15.24
C SER A 61 -11.57 9.77 -16.26
N SER A 62 -10.99 10.88 -15.78
CA SER A 62 -10.50 11.96 -16.67
C SER A 62 -9.37 11.51 -17.59
N TRP A 63 -8.54 10.57 -17.15
CA TRP A 63 -7.44 10.03 -17.93
C TRP A 63 -7.89 9.06 -19.02
N CYS A 64 -8.83 8.15 -18.73
CA CYS A 64 -9.30 7.16 -19.70
C CYS A 64 -10.53 7.61 -20.50
N GLY A 65 -11.20 8.68 -20.11
CA GLY A 65 -12.39 9.21 -20.79
C GLY A 65 -13.70 8.47 -20.46
N GLU A 66 -13.69 7.61 -19.44
CA GLU A 66 -14.86 6.84 -19.00
C GLU A 66 -15.59 7.53 -17.84
N GLU A 67 -16.88 7.23 -17.69
CA GLU A 67 -17.70 7.78 -16.62
C GLU A 67 -17.19 7.40 -15.22
N PRO A 68 -17.14 8.35 -14.24
CA PRO A 68 -16.62 8.09 -12.91
C PRO A 68 -17.29 6.92 -12.20
N GLU A 69 -18.61 6.74 -12.39
CA GLU A 69 -19.35 5.64 -11.78
C GLU A 69 -18.97 4.28 -12.38
N TYR A 70 -18.68 4.23 -13.67
CA TYR A 70 -18.15 3.03 -14.31
C TYR A 70 -16.77 2.69 -13.75
N ILE A 71 -15.87 3.66 -13.69
CA ILE A 71 -14.51 3.47 -13.13
C ILE A 71 -14.58 2.99 -11.68
N ARG A 72 -15.46 3.57 -10.87
CA ARG A 72 -15.67 3.13 -9.49
C ARG A 72 -16.07 1.65 -9.41
N LYS A 73 -17.08 1.25 -10.18
CA LYS A 73 -17.55 -0.15 -10.21
C LYS A 73 -16.45 -1.09 -10.72
N PHE A 74 -15.79 -0.73 -11.80
CA PHE A 74 -14.72 -1.52 -12.40
C PHE A 74 -13.55 -1.73 -11.41
N THR A 75 -13.03 -0.65 -10.83
CA THR A 75 -11.89 -0.74 -9.91
C THR A 75 -12.25 -1.42 -8.59
N THR A 76 -13.49 -1.27 -8.09
CA THR A 76 -13.98 -2.04 -6.93
C THR A 76 -14.02 -3.54 -7.24
N PHE A 77 -14.55 -3.91 -8.40
CA PHE A 77 -14.63 -5.31 -8.83
C PHE A 77 -13.24 -5.92 -9.01
N GLU A 78 -12.34 -5.22 -9.70
CA GLU A 78 -10.95 -5.66 -9.91
C GLU A 78 -10.21 -5.84 -8.57
N TYR A 79 -10.38 -4.89 -7.63
CA TYR A 79 -9.84 -4.99 -6.28
C TYR A 79 -10.35 -6.24 -5.56
N CYS A 80 -11.67 -6.47 -5.58
CA CYS A 80 -12.28 -7.61 -4.90
C CYS A 80 -11.77 -8.95 -5.45
N ILE A 81 -11.65 -9.08 -6.78
CA ILE A 81 -11.08 -10.28 -7.40
C ILE A 81 -9.61 -10.45 -7.00
N THR A 82 -8.81 -9.37 -7.07
CA THR A 82 -7.39 -9.43 -6.78
C THR A 82 -7.10 -9.81 -5.33
N LYS A 83 -7.96 -9.36 -4.40
CA LYS A 83 -7.83 -9.63 -2.96
C LYS A 83 -8.61 -10.85 -2.49
N GLY A 84 -9.45 -11.46 -3.34
CA GLY A 84 -10.31 -12.58 -2.95
C GLY A 84 -11.35 -12.20 -1.89
N VAL A 85 -11.82 -10.94 -1.90
CA VAL A 85 -12.81 -10.43 -0.93
C VAL A 85 -14.16 -10.19 -1.60
N GLU A 86 -15.22 -10.15 -0.78
CA GLU A 86 -16.57 -9.83 -1.27
C GLU A 86 -16.67 -8.35 -1.69
N THR A 87 -17.65 -8.07 -2.55
CA THR A 87 -17.96 -6.70 -2.96
C THR A 87 -18.44 -5.88 -1.76
N PHE A 88 -18.05 -4.62 -1.72
CA PHE A 88 -18.39 -3.68 -0.65
C PHE A 88 -18.96 -2.38 -1.20
N SER A 89 -19.63 -1.63 -0.35
CA SER A 89 -20.11 -0.28 -0.66
C SER A 89 -19.29 0.78 0.07
N LEU A 90 -19.00 1.87 -0.64
CA LEU A 90 -18.36 3.04 -0.03
C LEU A 90 -19.29 3.84 0.90
N SER A 91 -20.57 3.42 1.06
CA SER A 91 -21.46 4.03 2.06
C SER A 91 -21.15 3.57 3.48
N ASP A 92 -20.73 2.30 3.63
CA ASP A 92 -20.72 1.59 4.92
C ASP A 92 -19.57 0.58 5.11
N CYS A 93 -18.64 0.46 4.16
CA CYS A 93 -17.50 -0.43 4.34
C CYS A 93 -16.64 0.01 5.54
N ASP A 94 -15.91 -0.94 6.13
CA ASP A 94 -14.99 -0.62 7.23
C ASP A 94 -13.78 0.23 6.77
N MET A 95 -13.18 0.96 7.73
CA MET A 95 -12.05 1.85 7.46
C MET A 95 -10.83 1.12 6.90
N SER A 96 -10.62 -0.14 7.26
CA SER A 96 -9.48 -0.94 6.80
C SER A 96 -9.66 -1.31 5.33
N THR A 97 -10.85 -1.77 4.92
CA THR A 97 -11.20 -1.99 3.52
C THR A 97 -11.05 -0.71 2.69
N ALA A 98 -11.53 0.43 3.22
CA ALA A 98 -11.38 1.72 2.54
C ALA A 98 -9.90 2.12 2.36
N ARG A 99 -9.05 1.92 3.37
CA ARG A 99 -7.60 2.18 3.34
C ARG A 99 -6.89 1.31 2.30
N GLU A 100 -7.19 0.02 2.29
CA GLU A 100 -6.61 -0.91 1.32
C GLU A 100 -7.06 -0.59 -0.11
N TYR A 101 -8.32 -0.21 -0.30
CA TYR A 101 -8.84 0.18 -1.60
C TYR A 101 -8.21 1.50 -2.09
N ILE A 102 -7.98 2.48 -1.21
CA ILE A 102 -7.21 3.69 -1.55
C ILE A 102 -5.80 3.32 -2.02
N SER A 103 -5.12 2.44 -1.29
CA SER A 103 -3.78 1.97 -1.65
C SER A 103 -3.77 1.25 -3.01
N TYR A 104 -4.79 0.44 -3.29
CA TYR A 104 -4.98 -0.21 -4.59
C TYR A 104 -5.18 0.81 -5.73
N LEU A 105 -6.00 1.83 -5.53
CA LEU A 105 -6.21 2.89 -6.52
C LEU A 105 -4.93 3.71 -6.79
N ILE A 106 -4.13 3.97 -5.76
CA ILE A 106 -2.82 4.61 -5.90
C ILE A 106 -1.88 3.73 -6.72
N ASP A 107 -1.81 2.44 -6.43
CA ASP A 107 -1.00 1.49 -7.19
C ASP A 107 -1.47 1.40 -8.65
N PHE A 108 -2.79 1.40 -8.90
CA PHE A 108 -3.37 1.49 -10.22
C PHE A 108 -2.88 2.75 -10.97
N CYS A 109 -2.92 3.91 -10.31
CA CYS A 109 -2.42 5.16 -10.89
C CYS A 109 -0.93 5.06 -11.27
N PHE A 110 -0.10 4.43 -10.45
CA PHE A 110 1.31 4.23 -10.75
C PHE A 110 1.53 3.26 -11.92
N ARG A 111 0.86 2.11 -11.92
CA ARG A 111 0.95 1.09 -12.98
C ARG A 111 0.59 1.65 -14.36
N HIS A 112 -0.45 2.45 -14.42
CA HIS A 112 -0.98 2.98 -15.68
C HIS A 112 -0.49 4.39 -16.02
N GLY A 113 0.30 5.01 -15.15
CA GLY A 113 0.80 6.36 -15.37
C GLY A 113 -0.29 7.44 -15.38
N VAL A 114 -1.36 7.24 -14.58
CA VAL A 114 -2.50 8.17 -14.50
C VAL A 114 -2.02 9.51 -13.95
N PRO A 115 -2.23 10.64 -14.67
CA PRO A 115 -1.93 11.95 -14.14
C PRO A 115 -2.97 12.32 -13.07
N THR A 116 -2.51 12.68 -11.88
CA THR A 116 -3.38 13.07 -10.78
C THR A 116 -3.31 14.58 -10.55
N ARG A 117 -4.44 15.20 -10.17
CA ARG A 117 -4.54 16.66 -9.90
C ARG A 117 -3.78 17.09 -8.65
N ASP A 118 -3.57 16.15 -7.73
CA ASP A 118 -2.82 16.34 -6.49
C ASP A 118 -1.82 15.21 -6.33
N THR A 119 -0.79 15.40 -5.49
CA THR A 119 0.19 14.35 -5.23
C THR A 119 -0.48 13.16 -4.56
N LEU A 120 -0.06 11.95 -4.92
CA LEU A 120 -0.59 10.73 -4.31
C LEU A 120 -0.19 10.60 -2.83
N LEU A 121 0.85 11.33 -2.40
CA LEU A 121 1.23 11.47 -0.99
C LEU A 121 0.07 12.09 -0.17
N ASN A 122 -0.61 13.11 -0.68
CA ASN A 122 -1.76 13.74 -0.02
C ASN A 122 -3.02 12.83 -0.04
N ARG A 123 -3.04 11.85 -0.93
CA ARG A 123 -4.17 10.94 -1.13
C ARG A 123 -4.05 9.64 -0.37
N THR A 124 -2.85 9.25 0.03
CA THR A 124 -2.67 8.00 0.76
C THR A 124 -3.34 8.02 2.14
N ASP A 125 -3.72 6.84 2.61
CA ASP A 125 -4.23 6.58 3.96
C ASP A 125 -3.34 5.58 4.71
N ASP A 126 -2.34 5.04 4.01
CA ASP A 126 -1.30 4.18 4.54
C ASP A 126 0.05 4.60 3.93
N ILE A 127 0.84 5.31 4.72
CA ILE A 127 2.12 5.85 4.26
C ILE A 127 3.14 4.74 3.94
N SER A 128 3.15 3.64 4.68
CA SER A 128 4.11 2.56 4.47
C SER A 128 3.87 1.83 3.16
N VAL A 129 2.60 1.49 2.86
CA VAL A 129 2.18 0.89 1.60
C VAL A 129 2.42 1.84 0.43
N TYR A 130 2.17 3.13 0.62
CA TYR A 130 2.46 4.16 -0.38
C TYR A 130 3.94 4.23 -0.73
N LEU A 131 4.82 4.28 0.27
CA LEU A 131 6.28 4.34 0.06
C LEU A 131 6.80 3.07 -0.62
N TYR A 132 6.22 1.91 -0.30
CA TYR A 132 6.50 0.65 -0.99
C TYR A 132 6.13 0.73 -2.48
N SER A 133 4.91 1.19 -2.80
CA SER A 133 4.46 1.40 -4.18
C SER A 133 5.34 2.43 -4.91
N CYS A 134 5.75 3.51 -4.25
CA CYS A 134 6.68 4.48 -4.83
C CYS A 134 8.01 3.84 -5.27
N LEU A 135 8.59 2.98 -4.44
CA LEU A 135 9.80 2.24 -4.78
C LEU A 135 9.55 1.25 -5.92
N ALA A 136 8.51 0.42 -5.80
CA ALA A 136 8.18 -0.61 -6.79
C ALA A 136 7.99 -0.02 -8.21
N HIS A 137 7.35 1.14 -8.30
CA HIS A 137 7.07 1.82 -9.58
C HIS A 137 8.08 2.92 -9.94
N ARG A 138 9.15 3.08 -9.16
CA ARG A 138 10.15 4.16 -9.34
C ARG A 138 9.49 5.54 -9.47
N ARG A 139 8.58 5.85 -8.57
CA ARG A 139 7.88 7.13 -8.47
C ARG A 139 8.31 7.89 -7.24
N CYS A 140 8.59 9.18 -7.40
CA CYS A 140 9.02 10.03 -6.29
C CYS A 140 7.94 10.10 -5.20
N ALA A 141 8.32 9.79 -3.96
CA ALA A 141 7.42 9.81 -2.82
C ALA A 141 6.78 11.19 -2.55
N VAL A 142 7.38 12.27 -3.05
CA VAL A 142 6.89 13.64 -2.85
C VAL A 142 6.03 14.13 -4.02
N CYS A 143 6.51 13.99 -5.27
CA CYS A 143 5.88 14.62 -6.44
C CYS A 143 5.43 13.62 -7.53
N ASN A 144 5.57 12.34 -7.30
CA ASN A 144 5.19 11.23 -8.20
C ASN A 144 5.87 11.22 -9.60
N LYS A 145 6.87 12.09 -9.84
CA LYS A 145 7.73 12.04 -11.03
C LYS A 145 8.61 10.78 -11.01
N GLN A 146 9.20 10.43 -12.13
CA GLN A 146 10.20 9.37 -12.23
C GLN A 146 11.30 9.56 -11.18
N ALA A 147 11.70 8.46 -10.52
CA ALA A 147 12.59 8.50 -9.37
C ALA A 147 13.65 7.40 -9.38
N ASP A 148 14.74 7.69 -8.69
CA ASP A 148 15.79 6.74 -8.37
C ASP A 148 15.66 6.28 -6.91
N VAL A 149 16.28 5.15 -6.58
CA VAL A 149 16.36 4.64 -5.20
C VAL A 149 17.36 5.47 -4.40
N HIS A 150 16.90 6.13 -3.35
CA HIS A 150 17.72 6.86 -2.39
C HIS A 150 17.86 6.02 -1.11
N HIS A 151 19.07 5.59 -0.79
CA HIS A 151 19.35 4.89 0.46
C HIS A 151 19.50 5.89 1.60
N ILE A 152 18.80 5.64 2.71
CA ILE A 152 18.85 6.51 3.91
C ILE A 152 20.23 6.38 4.57
N GLN A 153 20.75 5.16 4.67
CA GLN A 153 22.07 4.91 5.22
C GLN A 153 23.12 5.11 4.14
N THR A 154 24.15 5.91 4.45
CA THR A 154 25.24 6.17 3.51
C THR A 154 25.99 4.86 3.26
N VAL A 155 25.92 4.38 2.05
CA VAL A 155 26.84 3.35 1.57
C VAL A 155 28.22 3.98 1.50
N GLY A 156 29.09 3.67 2.46
CA GLY A 156 30.38 4.35 2.68
C GLY A 156 31.17 4.58 1.40
N MET A 157 31.86 5.72 1.33
CA MET A 157 32.74 6.08 0.21
C MET A 157 33.75 4.96 -0.07
N GLY A 158 33.85 4.54 -1.33
CA GLY A 158 34.81 3.52 -1.78
C GLY A 158 34.29 2.08 -1.85
N ARG A 159 33.04 1.81 -1.48
CA ARG A 159 32.44 0.49 -1.72
C ARG A 159 31.82 0.40 -3.10
N ASP A 160 32.12 -0.68 -3.80
CA ASP A 160 31.49 -1.01 -5.08
C ASP A 160 30.01 -1.30 -4.87
N ARG A 161 29.14 -0.37 -5.29
CA ARG A 161 27.68 -0.46 -5.13
C ARG A 161 27.07 -1.69 -5.79
N THR A 162 27.75 -2.27 -6.78
CA THR A 162 27.31 -3.49 -7.46
C THR A 162 27.52 -4.76 -6.62
N LYS A 163 28.34 -4.66 -5.54
CA LYS A 163 28.67 -5.78 -4.65
C LYS A 163 27.96 -5.71 -3.28
N ILE A 164 27.14 -4.70 -3.05
CA ILE A 164 26.48 -4.50 -1.77
C ILE A 164 25.19 -5.33 -1.73
N ASN A 165 24.93 -5.97 -0.60
CA ASN A 165 23.62 -6.53 -0.28
C ASN A 165 22.66 -5.39 0.08
N HIS A 166 21.58 -5.24 -0.69
CA HIS A 166 20.58 -4.20 -0.47
C HIS A 166 19.39 -4.67 0.39
N SER A 167 19.25 -5.99 0.61
CA SER A 167 18.17 -6.54 1.45
C SER A 167 18.30 -6.03 2.89
N GLY A 168 17.21 -5.52 3.45
CA GLY A 168 17.14 -4.94 4.79
C GLY A 168 17.65 -3.49 4.91
N MET A 169 18.26 -2.91 3.87
CA MET A 169 18.63 -1.49 3.87
C MET A 169 17.39 -0.60 3.75
N GLU A 170 17.40 0.55 4.41
CA GLU A 170 16.34 1.53 4.28
C GLU A 170 16.53 2.40 3.04
N ALA A 171 15.47 2.51 2.23
CA ALA A 171 15.47 3.29 1.01
C ALA A 171 14.11 3.96 0.77
N ILE A 172 14.12 4.97 -0.10
CA ILE A 172 12.93 5.70 -0.58
C ILE A 172 13.13 6.09 -2.04
N ALA A 173 12.05 6.18 -2.80
CA ALA A 173 12.11 6.65 -4.18
C ALA A 173 12.03 8.18 -4.25
N LEU A 174 13.06 8.84 -4.79
CA LEU A 174 13.13 10.30 -4.94
C LEU A 174 13.57 10.69 -6.35
N CYS A 175 12.90 11.69 -6.95
CA CYS A 175 13.36 12.28 -8.20
C CYS A 175 14.65 13.10 -7.95
N ARG A 176 15.38 13.45 -8.99
CA ARG A 176 16.67 14.18 -8.86
C ARG A 176 16.57 15.45 -8.01
N GLU A 177 15.47 16.17 -8.08
CA GLU A 177 15.26 17.39 -7.31
C GLU A 177 15.13 17.08 -5.82
N HIS A 178 14.20 16.19 -5.44
CA HIS A 178 13.99 15.80 -4.05
C HIS A 178 15.16 14.97 -3.48
N HIS A 179 15.87 14.23 -4.33
CA HIS A 179 17.08 13.52 -3.94
C HIS A 179 18.20 14.49 -3.50
N ARG A 180 18.40 15.60 -4.26
CA ARG A 180 19.32 16.67 -3.86
C ARG A 180 18.86 17.40 -2.59
N GLU A 181 17.56 17.70 -2.49
CA GLU A 181 17.00 18.34 -1.29
C GLU A 181 17.20 17.45 -0.05
N ALA A 182 16.99 16.13 -0.16
CA ALA A 182 17.22 15.17 0.91
C ALA A 182 18.70 15.18 1.36
N HIS A 183 19.66 15.18 0.44
CA HIS A 183 21.08 15.28 0.80
C HIS A 183 21.45 16.60 1.46
N THR A 184 20.82 17.71 1.06
CA THR A 184 21.13 19.04 1.60
C THR A 184 20.53 19.26 2.99
N ARG A 185 19.29 18.78 3.20
CA ARG A 185 18.51 19.04 4.42
C ARG A 185 18.54 17.89 5.43
N GLY A 186 18.99 16.70 5.01
CA GLY A 186 19.00 15.53 5.89
C GLY A 186 17.62 15.22 6.48
N GLN A 187 17.57 14.98 7.79
CA GLN A 187 16.32 14.62 8.48
C GLN A 187 15.19 15.65 8.31
N ALA A 188 15.51 16.95 8.24
CA ALA A 188 14.51 18.00 8.08
C ALA A 188 13.72 17.90 6.75
N PHE A 189 14.26 17.23 5.72
CA PHE A 189 13.53 16.91 4.51
C PHE A 189 12.42 15.87 4.77
N PHE A 190 12.76 14.80 5.47
CA PHE A 190 11.83 13.73 5.79
C PHE A 190 10.71 14.20 6.72
N ASP A 191 11.05 15.02 7.71
CA ASP A 191 10.09 15.60 8.64
C ASP A 191 9.12 16.55 7.92
N LYS A 192 9.61 17.38 6.99
CA LYS A 192 8.80 18.31 6.20
C LYS A 192 7.69 17.62 5.41
N TYR A 193 7.98 16.45 4.83
CA TYR A 193 7.03 15.71 4.00
C TYR A 193 6.35 14.56 4.74
N HIS A 194 6.68 14.31 6.01
CA HIS A 194 6.20 13.19 6.82
C HIS A 194 6.41 11.83 6.13
N ILE A 195 7.58 11.65 5.53
CA ILE A 195 8.01 10.44 4.84
C ILE A 195 9.28 9.86 5.48
N TYR A 196 9.56 8.60 5.20
CA TYR A 196 10.73 7.89 5.76
C TYR A 196 11.23 6.82 4.80
N GLY A 197 12.43 6.29 5.04
CA GLY A 197 12.93 5.12 4.33
C GLY A 197 12.26 3.85 4.83
N ILE A 198 11.91 2.96 3.92
CA ILE A 198 11.41 1.62 4.26
C ILE A 198 12.48 0.58 3.97
N LYS A 199 12.45 -0.54 4.70
CA LYS A 199 13.37 -1.65 4.47
C LYS A 199 13.08 -2.32 3.15
N LEU A 200 14.13 -2.48 2.34
CA LEU A 200 14.07 -3.22 1.09
C LEU A 200 13.92 -4.72 1.40
N ASP A 201 12.80 -5.29 1.08
CA ASP A 201 12.57 -6.73 1.11
C ASP A 201 13.09 -7.41 -0.18
N ASP A 202 13.03 -8.72 -0.21
CA ASP A 202 13.47 -9.51 -1.35
C ASP A 202 12.68 -9.23 -2.63
N ASN A 203 11.41 -8.89 -2.50
CA ASN A 203 10.54 -8.55 -3.62
C ASN A 203 10.91 -7.20 -4.23
N LEU A 204 11.09 -6.17 -3.41
CA LEU A 204 11.58 -4.86 -3.85
C LEU A 204 12.96 -4.97 -4.48
N CYS A 205 13.89 -5.72 -3.88
CA CYS A 205 15.21 -5.95 -4.47
C CYS A 205 15.11 -6.58 -5.87
N LYS A 206 14.21 -7.54 -6.07
CA LYS A 206 13.94 -8.16 -7.37
C LYS A 206 13.35 -7.16 -8.37
N ILE A 207 12.30 -6.43 -8.00
CA ILE A 207 11.62 -5.43 -8.85
C ILE A 207 12.61 -4.33 -9.27
N LEU A 208 13.43 -3.85 -8.34
CA LEU A 208 14.36 -2.77 -8.53
C LEU A 208 15.68 -3.23 -9.18
N ASN A 209 15.86 -4.52 -9.42
CA ASN A 209 17.09 -5.14 -9.92
C ASN A 209 18.30 -4.81 -9.03
N LEU A 210 18.11 -4.85 -7.71
CA LEU A 210 19.14 -4.64 -6.71
C LEU A 210 19.73 -5.98 -6.26
N ARG A 211 21.05 -6.01 -6.02
CA ARG A 211 21.72 -7.22 -5.54
C ARG A 211 21.26 -7.56 -4.13
N LYS A 212 21.01 -8.85 -3.91
CA LYS A 212 20.83 -9.47 -2.60
C LYS A 212 21.79 -10.65 -2.47
N ASP A 213 22.33 -10.90 -1.29
CA ASP A 213 23.06 -12.13 -1.02
C ASP A 213 22.08 -13.30 -1.00
N ARG A 214 22.53 -14.46 -1.48
CA ARG A 214 21.76 -15.71 -1.49
C ARG A 214 21.73 -16.34 -0.11
#